data_29bed86d2e9338f76353d627597becf4
#
_entry.id   29bed86d2e9338f76353d627597becf4
#
_cell.length_a   1.000
_cell.length_b   1.000
_cell.length_c   1.000
_cell.angle_alpha   90.00
_cell.angle_beta   90.00
_cell.angle_gamma   90.00
#
_symmetry.space_group_name_H-M   'P 1'
#
loop_
_entity.id
_entity.type
_entity.pdbx_description
1 polymer ?
#
loop_
_entity_poly.entity_id
_entity_poly.type
_entity_poly.pdbx_seq_one_letter_code
_entity_poly.pdbx_strand_id
1 'polypeptide(L)'
;MLKLPMASLIVLTGKDFPSHDIAIKKSCEGIKWGGVKIIYDYKINSIDSWNRAMIYELHHYVQTDYAMVIHADGYVVNPRAWRDEFLEYDYIGAPWPLPQDDYSYRTPDNELIRVGNSVSIRSKRLLTLPSLLGLEWKSYYGNTNEDGFLCVHNREILERHGIRFAPLDVAKYFSREHSIPENEGIETFAFHSL
;
A
#
# COMPACT_ATOMS: atom_id res chain seq x y z
N MET A 1 -20.99 -11.92 2.17
CA MET A 1 -19.89 -11.46 3.04
C MET A 1 -18.61 -12.06 2.49
N LEU A 2 -17.70 -11.20 2.06
CA LEU A 2 -16.35 -11.58 1.59
C LEU A 2 -15.53 -12.09 2.78
N LYS A 3 -14.73 -13.15 2.58
CA LYS A 3 -13.85 -13.70 3.64
C LYS A 3 -12.40 -13.60 3.16
N LEU A 4 -11.56 -12.88 3.90
CA LEU A 4 -10.14 -12.69 3.62
C LEU A 4 -9.27 -13.13 4.82
N PRO A 5 -9.27 -14.43 5.16
CA PRO A 5 -8.54 -14.92 6.34
C PRO A 5 -7.02 -14.75 6.21
N MET A 6 -6.51 -14.63 4.97
CA MET A 6 -5.08 -14.44 4.67
C MET A 6 -4.61 -12.99 4.82
N ALA A 7 -5.52 -12.03 5.01
CA ALA A 7 -5.19 -10.62 5.09
C ALA A 7 -5.69 -9.98 6.39
N SER A 8 -4.85 -9.20 7.05
CA SER A 8 -5.22 -8.35 8.16
C SER A 8 -5.43 -6.92 7.70
N LEU A 9 -6.51 -6.29 8.17
CA LEU A 9 -6.72 -4.86 8.02
C LEU A 9 -5.83 -4.11 9.02
N ILE A 10 -5.02 -3.19 8.56
CA ILE A 10 -4.00 -2.52 9.36
C ILE A 10 -4.13 -1.00 9.25
N VAL A 11 -4.12 -0.34 10.40
CA VAL A 11 -3.85 1.10 10.53
C VAL A 11 -2.59 1.28 11.36
N LEU A 12 -1.66 2.07 10.86
CA LEU A 12 -0.46 2.51 11.58
C LEU A 12 -0.51 4.03 11.74
N THR A 13 -0.53 4.52 12.95
CA THR A 13 -0.68 5.95 13.23
C THR A 13 0.07 6.39 14.49
N GLY A 14 0.56 7.62 14.49
CA GLY A 14 1.10 8.29 15.67
C GLY A 14 0.08 9.19 16.37
N LYS A 15 -1.13 9.26 15.85
CA LYS A 15 -2.19 10.12 16.36
C LYS A 15 -3.50 9.33 16.43
N ASP A 16 -4.23 9.55 17.50
CA ASP A 16 -5.58 9.00 17.67
C ASP A 16 -6.58 9.96 17.00
N PHE A 17 -7.14 9.53 15.85
CA PHE A 17 -8.14 10.30 15.13
C PHE A 17 -9.44 9.50 15.01
N PRO A 18 -10.60 10.10 15.34
CA PRO A 18 -11.90 9.46 15.11
C PRO A 18 -12.14 9.02 13.65
N SER A 19 -11.50 9.68 12.70
CA SER A 19 -11.55 9.31 11.27
C SER A 19 -11.01 7.92 10.97
N HIS A 20 -10.03 7.42 11.73
CA HIS A 20 -9.54 6.04 11.59
C HIS A 20 -10.62 5.01 11.97
N ASP A 21 -11.43 5.29 13.00
CA ASP A 21 -12.53 4.41 13.40
C ASP A 21 -13.58 4.30 12.28
N ILE A 22 -13.84 5.40 11.58
CA ILE A 22 -14.74 5.43 10.42
C ILE A 22 -14.16 4.56 9.28
N ALA A 23 -12.88 4.75 8.96
CA ALA A 23 -12.20 4.00 7.90
C ALA A 23 -12.19 2.49 8.19
N ILE A 24 -11.91 2.10 9.44
CA ILE A 24 -11.93 0.70 9.88
C ILE A 24 -13.32 0.13 9.77
N LYS A 25 -14.33 0.82 10.30
CA LYS A 25 -15.73 0.38 10.25
C LYS A 25 -16.18 0.17 8.81
N LYS A 26 -15.89 1.12 7.93
CA LYS A 26 -16.21 1.02 6.50
C LYS A 26 -15.50 -0.15 5.83
N SER A 27 -14.21 -0.33 6.10
CA SER A 27 -13.43 -1.44 5.55
C SER A 27 -13.85 -2.81 6.08
N CYS A 28 -14.57 -2.86 7.19
CA CYS A 28 -15.14 -4.11 7.73
C CYS A 28 -16.57 -4.38 7.25
N GLU A 29 -17.24 -3.41 6.62
CA GLU A 29 -18.59 -3.59 6.10
C GLU A 29 -18.59 -4.64 4.97
N GLY A 30 -19.22 -5.79 5.22
CA GLY A 30 -19.31 -6.89 4.25
C GLY A 30 -18.03 -7.74 4.09
N ILE A 31 -16.97 -7.48 4.86
CA ILE A 31 -15.71 -8.24 4.82
C ILE A 31 -15.39 -8.84 6.20
N LYS A 32 -14.98 -10.11 6.20
CA LYS A 32 -14.36 -10.76 7.35
C LYS A 32 -12.86 -10.91 7.10
N TRP A 33 -12.06 -10.04 7.71
CA TRP A 33 -10.60 -10.08 7.69
C TRP A 33 -10.03 -11.19 8.57
N GLY A 34 -8.79 -11.62 8.30
CA GLY A 34 -8.03 -12.52 9.17
C GLY A 34 -7.64 -11.88 10.50
N GLY A 35 -7.57 -10.56 10.54
CA GLY A 35 -7.37 -9.74 11.72
C GLY A 35 -7.66 -8.27 11.42
N VAL A 36 -7.89 -7.48 12.46
CA VAL A 36 -7.99 -6.03 12.38
C VAL A 36 -7.08 -5.46 13.47
N LYS A 37 -6.14 -4.61 13.07
CA LYS A 37 -5.18 -4.01 13.99
C LYS A 37 -5.05 -2.51 13.79
N ILE A 38 -5.14 -1.79 14.90
CA ILE A 38 -4.74 -0.38 14.99
C ILE A 38 -3.43 -0.36 15.77
N ILE A 39 -2.38 0.10 15.13
CA ILE A 39 -1.05 0.23 15.72
C ILE A 39 -0.85 1.71 15.99
N TYR A 40 -0.90 2.04 17.28
CA TYR A 40 -0.63 3.37 17.75
C TYR A 40 0.79 3.44 18.32
N ASP A 41 1.63 4.28 17.74
CA ASP A 41 2.96 4.56 18.28
C ASP A 41 3.21 6.07 18.32
N TYR A 42 3.31 6.63 19.53
CA TYR A 42 3.57 8.06 19.75
C TYR A 42 4.91 8.55 19.15
N LYS A 43 5.82 7.64 18.81
CA LYS A 43 7.09 7.96 18.13
C LYS A 43 6.86 8.35 16.68
N ILE A 44 5.73 7.98 16.10
CA ILE A 44 5.32 8.39 14.76
C ILE A 44 4.77 9.80 14.83
N ASN A 45 5.65 10.79 14.70
CA ASN A 45 5.34 12.22 14.85
C ASN A 45 5.61 13.03 13.58
N SER A 46 6.02 12.38 12.51
CA SER A 46 6.29 12.97 11.18
C SER A 46 6.02 11.98 10.07
N ILE A 47 5.93 12.46 8.84
CA ILE A 47 5.81 11.58 7.67
C ILE A 47 7.05 10.69 7.53
N ASP A 48 8.26 11.17 7.82
CA ASP A 48 9.47 10.37 7.79
C ASP A 48 9.43 9.22 8.80
N SER A 49 9.05 9.50 10.05
CA SER A 49 8.93 8.45 11.08
C SER A 49 7.83 7.44 10.73
N TRP A 50 6.74 7.88 10.12
CA TRP A 50 5.68 7.00 9.64
C TRP A 50 6.19 6.09 8.50
N ASN A 51 6.86 6.67 7.50
CA ASN A 51 7.45 5.91 6.38
C ASN A 51 8.42 4.84 6.88
N ARG A 52 9.31 5.20 7.82
CA ARG A 52 10.26 4.25 8.43
C ARG A 52 9.54 3.11 9.17
N ALA A 53 8.51 3.44 9.93
CA ALA A 53 7.71 2.43 10.63
C ALA A 53 7.00 1.49 9.65
N MET A 54 6.44 2.04 8.55
CA MET A 54 5.84 1.24 7.49
C MET A 54 6.83 0.28 6.80
N ILE A 55 8.07 0.72 6.59
CA ILE A 55 9.10 -0.06 5.90
C ILE A 55 9.75 -1.09 6.81
N TYR A 56 10.08 -0.72 8.07
CA TYR A 56 10.94 -1.53 8.91
C TYR A 56 10.25 -2.18 10.10
N GLU A 57 9.09 -1.64 10.56
CA GLU A 57 8.45 -2.09 11.79
C GLU A 57 7.13 -2.83 11.54
N LEU A 58 6.41 -2.53 10.46
CA LEU A 58 5.06 -3.03 10.22
C LEU A 58 5.00 -4.56 10.22
N HIS A 59 6.02 -5.23 9.71
CA HIS A 59 6.07 -6.69 9.63
C HIS A 59 5.97 -7.39 11.00
N HIS A 60 6.35 -6.73 12.08
CA HIS A 60 6.24 -7.28 13.44
C HIS A 60 4.78 -7.41 13.90
N TYR A 61 3.90 -6.60 13.36
CA TYR A 61 2.49 -6.54 13.74
C TYR A 61 1.57 -7.40 12.88
N VAL A 62 2.05 -7.86 11.71
CA VAL A 62 1.27 -8.64 10.75
C VAL A 62 1.45 -10.13 11.04
N GLN A 63 0.35 -10.82 11.35
CA GLN A 63 0.34 -12.26 11.64
C GLN A 63 -0.21 -13.11 10.47
N THR A 64 -0.87 -12.48 9.52
CA THR A 64 -1.40 -13.06 8.29
C THR A 64 -0.37 -12.96 7.16
N ASP A 65 -0.66 -13.59 6.03
CA ASP A 65 0.24 -13.55 4.86
C ASP A 65 0.27 -12.18 4.19
N TYR A 66 -0.80 -11.40 4.37
CA TYR A 66 -0.95 -10.06 3.80
C TYR A 66 -1.44 -9.05 4.84
N ALA A 67 -1.08 -7.80 4.61
CA ALA A 67 -1.62 -6.63 5.28
C ALA A 67 -2.38 -5.76 4.26
N MET A 68 -3.65 -5.47 4.51
CA MET A 68 -4.37 -4.38 3.88
C MET A 68 -4.15 -3.12 4.70
N VAL A 69 -3.32 -2.23 4.21
CA VAL A 69 -3.02 -0.94 4.85
C VAL A 69 -4.06 0.09 4.44
N ILE A 70 -4.65 0.74 5.41
CA ILE A 70 -5.63 1.82 5.21
C ILE A 70 -5.25 3.07 6.01
N HIS A 71 -5.81 4.19 5.60
CA HIS A 71 -5.67 5.51 6.22
C HIS A 71 -7.02 6.08 6.63
N ALA A 72 -7.01 7.19 7.36
CA ALA A 72 -8.22 7.91 7.71
C ALA A 72 -8.99 8.40 6.47
N ASP A 73 -8.26 8.75 5.42
CA ASP A 73 -8.72 9.30 4.14
C ASP A 73 -8.60 8.32 2.97
N GLY A 74 -8.24 7.05 3.24
CA GLY A 74 -8.12 6.02 2.22
C GLY A 74 -8.40 4.62 2.78
N TYR A 75 -9.48 3.98 2.28
CA TYR A 75 -9.97 2.73 2.83
C TYR A 75 -10.84 1.94 1.84
N VAL A 76 -11.29 0.75 2.22
CA VAL A 76 -12.16 -0.10 1.40
C VAL A 76 -13.58 0.46 1.36
N VAL A 77 -14.14 0.57 0.16
CA VAL A 77 -15.49 1.12 -0.07
C VAL A 77 -16.42 0.17 -0.80
N ASN A 78 -15.88 -0.77 -1.58
CA ASN A 78 -16.69 -1.68 -2.39
C ASN A 78 -16.20 -3.13 -2.28
N PRO A 79 -16.69 -3.89 -1.31
CA PRO A 79 -16.31 -5.32 -1.16
C PRO A 79 -16.64 -6.19 -2.38
N ARG A 80 -17.60 -5.77 -3.24
CA ARG A 80 -17.99 -6.51 -4.45
C ARG A 80 -16.97 -6.37 -5.59
N ALA A 81 -16.13 -5.34 -5.54
CA ALA A 81 -15.05 -5.14 -6.50
C ALA A 81 -13.81 -5.97 -6.17
N TRP A 82 -13.83 -6.77 -5.10
CA TRP A 82 -12.74 -7.68 -4.78
C TRP A 82 -12.48 -8.67 -5.92
N ARG A 83 -11.20 -8.91 -6.18
CA ARG A 83 -10.70 -9.94 -7.09
C ARG A 83 -9.65 -10.76 -6.40
N ASP A 84 -9.74 -12.09 -6.51
CA ASP A 84 -8.77 -12.98 -5.84
C ASP A 84 -7.35 -12.81 -6.40
N GLU A 85 -7.22 -12.34 -7.66
CA GLU A 85 -5.95 -12.02 -8.28
C GLU A 85 -5.13 -10.93 -7.54
N PHE A 86 -5.77 -10.11 -6.69
CA PHE A 86 -5.05 -9.12 -5.89
C PHE A 86 -4.04 -9.74 -4.92
N LEU A 87 -4.30 -10.96 -4.47
CA LEU A 87 -3.39 -11.72 -3.61
C LEU A 87 -2.33 -12.53 -4.38
N GLU A 88 -2.28 -12.43 -5.70
CA GLU A 88 -1.18 -12.99 -6.49
C GLU A 88 0.08 -12.12 -6.46
N TYR A 89 -0.03 -10.91 -5.96
CA TYR A 89 1.04 -9.93 -5.89
C TYR A 89 1.46 -9.67 -4.45
N ASP A 90 2.75 -9.37 -4.27
CA ASP A 90 3.28 -8.96 -2.98
C ASP A 90 2.97 -7.49 -2.65
N TYR A 91 2.72 -6.69 -3.69
CA TYR A 91 2.28 -5.31 -3.56
C TYR A 91 1.23 -4.98 -4.61
N ILE A 92 0.12 -4.40 -4.15
CA ILE A 92 -0.87 -3.76 -5.00
C ILE A 92 -1.38 -2.49 -4.32
N GLY A 93 -1.35 -1.37 -5.04
CA GLY A 93 -1.86 -0.07 -4.62
C GLY A 93 -2.61 0.60 -5.76
N ALA A 94 -2.84 1.92 -5.66
CA ALA A 94 -3.52 2.67 -6.70
C ALA A 94 -2.60 2.97 -7.91
N PRO A 95 -3.16 3.08 -9.11
CA PRO A 95 -2.43 3.62 -10.26
C PRO A 95 -2.03 5.08 -10.05
N TRP A 96 -0.81 5.41 -10.44
CA TRP A 96 -0.34 6.79 -10.53
C TRP A 96 -0.60 7.40 -11.91
N PRO A 97 -0.84 8.71 -12.00
CA PRO A 97 -0.91 9.42 -13.28
C PRO A 97 0.45 9.39 -13.98
N LEU A 98 0.47 9.75 -15.26
CA LEU A 98 1.74 9.98 -15.94
C LEU A 98 2.45 11.16 -15.28
N PRO A 99 3.77 11.05 -15.00
CA PRO A 99 4.52 12.14 -14.38
C PRO A 99 4.64 13.32 -15.36
N GLN A 100 4.79 14.51 -14.77
CA GLN A 100 5.01 15.74 -15.53
C GLN A 100 6.49 16.06 -15.77
N ASP A 101 7.38 15.19 -15.32
CA ASP A 101 8.82 15.29 -15.46
C ASP A 101 9.45 13.97 -15.92
N ASP A 102 10.73 13.98 -16.26
CA ASP A 102 11.43 12.82 -16.82
C ASP A 102 11.95 11.83 -15.76
N TYR A 103 11.86 12.14 -14.46
CA TYR A 103 12.46 11.32 -13.39
C TYR A 103 11.48 10.85 -12.33
N SER A 104 10.31 11.48 -12.18
CA SER A 104 9.30 11.01 -11.24
C SER A 104 8.79 9.63 -11.62
N TYR A 105 8.60 8.78 -10.62
CA TYR A 105 8.13 7.39 -10.78
C TYR A 105 9.00 6.53 -11.70
N ARG A 106 10.28 6.89 -11.87
CA ARG A 106 11.23 6.08 -12.64
C ARG A 106 12.19 5.34 -11.74
N THR A 107 12.39 4.07 -12.06
CA THR A 107 13.45 3.27 -11.44
C THR A 107 14.83 3.84 -11.78
N PRO A 108 15.90 3.42 -11.07
CA PRO A 108 17.26 3.78 -11.44
C PRO A 108 17.61 3.45 -12.92
N ASP A 109 17.01 2.38 -13.46
CA ASP A 109 17.17 1.97 -14.87
C ASP A 109 16.20 2.68 -15.83
N ASN A 110 15.54 3.75 -15.38
CA ASN A 110 14.64 4.58 -16.17
C ASN A 110 13.30 3.91 -16.58
N GLU A 111 12.91 2.82 -15.95
CA GLU A 111 11.59 2.22 -16.14
C GLU A 111 10.52 3.08 -15.46
N LEU A 112 9.42 3.39 -16.17
CA LEU A 112 8.30 4.13 -15.62
C LEU A 112 7.38 3.23 -14.80
N ILE A 113 7.24 3.54 -13.51
CA ILE A 113 6.33 2.84 -12.60
C ILE A 113 5.02 3.60 -12.49
N ARG A 114 3.92 2.89 -12.69
CA ARG A 114 2.56 3.44 -12.73
C ARG A 114 1.65 2.92 -11.60
N VAL A 115 2.20 2.18 -10.63
CA VAL A 115 1.44 1.62 -9.49
C VAL A 115 2.22 1.80 -8.21
N GLY A 116 1.56 2.38 -7.22
CA GLY A 116 2.11 2.61 -5.89
C GLY A 116 1.00 2.89 -4.89
N ASN A 117 1.15 3.89 -4.05
CA ASN A 117 0.21 4.34 -3.04
C ASN A 117 0.28 3.57 -1.71
N SER A 118 0.13 4.31 -0.62
CA SER A 118 0.17 3.75 0.73
C SER A 118 -1.08 2.92 1.10
N VAL A 119 -2.27 3.24 0.54
CA VAL A 119 -3.45 2.36 0.64
C VAL A 119 -3.24 1.16 -0.28
N SER A 120 -2.85 0.04 0.30
CA SER A 120 -2.30 -1.07 -0.47
C SER A 120 -2.45 -2.40 0.25
N ILE A 121 -2.41 -3.49 -0.51
CA ILE A 121 -2.12 -4.83 0.04
C ILE A 121 -0.63 -5.09 -0.11
N ARG A 122 -0.02 -5.57 0.98
CA ARG A 122 1.42 -5.92 1.05
C ARG A 122 1.57 -7.31 1.64
N SER A 123 2.33 -8.18 0.99
CA SER A 123 2.64 -9.49 1.57
C SER A 123 3.58 -9.33 2.77
N LYS A 124 3.47 -10.24 3.73
CA LYS A 124 4.39 -10.30 4.87
C LYS A 124 5.84 -10.48 4.41
N ARG A 125 6.05 -11.18 3.30
CA ARG A 125 7.36 -11.35 2.67
C ARG A 125 7.94 -10.00 2.24
N LEU A 126 7.17 -9.19 1.53
CA LEU A 126 7.59 -7.84 1.14
C LEU A 126 7.88 -6.97 2.36
N LEU A 127 7.01 -6.99 3.37
CA LEU A 127 7.18 -6.19 4.59
C LEU A 127 8.45 -6.54 5.38
N THR A 128 8.94 -7.77 5.27
CA THR A 128 10.14 -8.25 5.99
C THR A 128 11.43 -7.94 5.23
N LEU A 129 11.41 -7.97 3.91
CA LEU A 129 12.61 -7.89 3.06
C LEU A 129 13.44 -6.62 3.25
N PRO A 130 12.88 -5.40 3.38
CA PRO A 130 13.69 -4.20 3.55
C PRO A 130 14.63 -4.29 4.75
N SER A 131 14.14 -4.77 5.90
CA SER A 131 14.95 -4.99 7.10
C SER A 131 15.97 -6.12 6.91
N LEU A 132 15.54 -7.23 6.30
CA LEU A 132 16.41 -8.39 6.08
C LEU A 132 17.56 -8.08 5.13
N LEU A 133 17.33 -7.29 4.11
CA LEU A 133 18.33 -6.87 3.13
C LEU A 133 19.14 -5.64 3.56
N GLY A 134 18.80 -5.02 4.70
CA GLY A 134 19.43 -3.80 5.16
C GLY A 134 19.26 -2.63 4.19
N LEU A 135 18.11 -2.54 3.51
CA LEU A 135 17.84 -1.45 2.59
C LEU A 135 17.79 -0.14 3.38
N GLU A 136 18.63 0.80 3.00
CA GLU A 136 18.74 2.06 3.71
C GLU A 136 17.69 3.06 3.23
N TRP A 137 16.95 3.66 4.19
CA TRP A 137 16.00 4.72 3.88
C TRP A 137 16.71 5.94 3.28
N LYS A 138 16.31 6.30 2.08
CA LYS A 138 16.81 7.46 1.35
C LYS A 138 15.65 8.25 0.77
N SER A 139 15.81 9.56 0.74
CA SER A 139 14.99 10.42 -0.09
C SER A 139 15.59 10.49 -1.50
N TYR A 140 14.78 10.23 -2.49
CA TYR A 140 15.17 10.33 -3.90
C TYR A 140 14.42 11.50 -4.54
N TYR A 141 15.17 12.42 -5.16
CA TYR A 141 14.61 13.60 -5.82
C TYR A 141 13.64 14.41 -4.95
N GLY A 142 13.89 14.45 -3.63
CA GLY A 142 13.01 15.11 -2.66
C GLY A 142 11.77 14.30 -2.29
N ASN A 143 11.55 13.12 -2.87
CA ASN A 143 10.47 12.21 -2.50
C ASN A 143 10.86 11.39 -1.28
N THR A 144 10.02 11.40 -0.26
CA THR A 144 10.24 10.72 1.03
C THR A 144 9.13 9.73 1.37
N ASN A 145 8.38 9.24 0.38
CA ASN A 145 7.27 8.34 0.61
C ASN A 145 7.71 6.87 0.55
N GLU A 146 7.15 6.05 1.41
CA GLU A 146 7.47 4.63 1.54
C GLU A 146 7.07 3.82 0.29
N ASP A 147 6.00 4.23 -0.39
CA ASP A 147 5.55 3.61 -1.64
C ASP A 147 6.55 3.87 -2.78
N GLY A 148 7.09 5.07 -2.90
CA GLY A 148 8.19 5.37 -3.82
C GLY A 148 9.44 4.57 -3.48
N PHE A 149 9.78 4.45 -2.20
CA PHE A 149 10.91 3.63 -1.74
C PHE A 149 10.77 2.17 -2.16
N LEU A 150 9.60 1.57 -1.96
CA LEU A 150 9.35 0.16 -2.29
C LEU A 150 9.13 -0.05 -3.79
N CYS A 151 8.21 0.72 -4.39
CA CYS A 151 7.70 0.45 -5.73
C CYS A 151 8.60 0.97 -6.85
N VAL A 152 9.47 1.95 -6.55
CA VAL A 152 10.31 2.61 -7.56
C VAL A 152 11.79 2.36 -7.27
N HIS A 153 12.30 2.90 -6.14
CA HIS A 153 13.74 3.00 -5.93
C HIS A 153 14.40 1.68 -5.55
N ASN A 154 13.68 0.78 -4.86
CA ASN A 154 14.18 -0.54 -4.49
C ASN A 154 13.48 -1.68 -5.24
N ARG A 155 12.68 -1.34 -6.26
CA ARG A 155 11.90 -2.32 -7.02
C ARG A 155 12.76 -3.45 -7.55
N GLU A 156 13.83 -3.14 -8.28
CA GLU A 156 14.70 -4.13 -8.90
C GLU A 156 15.28 -5.12 -7.90
N ILE A 157 15.82 -4.63 -6.76
CA ILE A 157 16.36 -5.54 -5.74
C ILE A 157 15.27 -6.40 -5.12
N LEU A 158 14.08 -5.86 -4.89
CA LEU A 158 12.94 -6.61 -4.35
C LEU A 158 12.45 -7.67 -5.36
N GLU A 159 12.36 -7.35 -6.64
CA GLU A 159 12.00 -8.31 -7.71
C GLU A 159 13.03 -9.43 -7.86
N ARG A 160 14.34 -9.14 -7.74
CA ARG A 160 15.39 -10.16 -7.70
C ARG A 160 15.25 -11.14 -6.52
N HIS A 161 14.58 -10.71 -5.45
CA HIS A 161 14.22 -11.55 -4.31
C HIS A 161 12.81 -12.15 -4.45
N GLY A 162 12.22 -12.10 -5.64
CA GLY A 162 10.98 -12.74 -6.01
C GLY A 162 9.72 -11.97 -5.60
N ILE A 163 9.82 -10.69 -5.24
CA ILE A 163 8.65 -9.84 -4.99
C ILE A 163 7.95 -9.52 -6.31
N ARG A 164 6.63 -9.63 -6.29
CA ARG A 164 5.75 -9.37 -7.44
C ARG A 164 4.92 -8.13 -7.18
N PHE A 165 5.10 -7.11 -8.00
CA PHE A 165 4.28 -5.90 -7.97
C PHE A 165 3.15 -6.02 -8.98
N ALA A 166 1.94 -5.60 -8.60
CA ALA A 166 0.79 -5.64 -9.49
C ALA A 166 1.00 -4.69 -10.70
N PRO A 167 0.65 -5.14 -11.91
CA PRO A 167 0.67 -4.27 -13.08
C PRO A 167 -0.53 -3.31 -13.07
N LEU A 168 -0.44 -2.25 -13.87
CA LEU A 168 -1.49 -1.23 -14.00
C LEU A 168 -2.86 -1.83 -14.33
N ASP A 169 -2.89 -2.84 -15.20
CA ASP A 169 -4.14 -3.49 -15.65
C ASP A 169 -4.89 -4.21 -14.53
N VAL A 170 -4.21 -4.60 -13.47
CA VAL A 170 -4.81 -5.18 -12.26
C VAL A 170 -5.07 -4.10 -11.22
N ALA A 171 -4.11 -3.22 -10.98
CA ALA A 171 -4.17 -2.18 -9.95
C ALA A 171 -5.32 -1.19 -10.16
N LYS A 172 -5.72 -0.91 -11.42
CA LYS A 172 -6.86 -0.03 -11.75
C LYS A 172 -8.20 -0.47 -11.17
N TYR A 173 -8.34 -1.74 -10.80
CA TYR A 173 -9.54 -2.28 -10.14
C TYR A 173 -9.41 -2.32 -8.62
N PHE A 174 -8.19 -2.26 -8.11
CA PHE A 174 -7.94 -2.36 -6.68
C PHE A 174 -8.25 -1.07 -5.94
N SER A 175 -7.60 0.03 -6.31
CA SER A 175 -7.78 1.31 -5.63
C SER A 175 -7.70 2.49 -6.59
N ARG A 176 -8.35 3.59 -6.21
CA ARG A 176 -8.29 4.86 -6.93
C ARG A 176 -7.75 5.94 -6.00
N GLU A 177 -6.73 6.67 -6.46
CA GLU A 177 -6.26 7.92 -5.88
C GLU A 177 -6.53 9.08 -6.85
N HIS A 178 -6.13 8.90 -8.10
CA HIS A 178 -6.33 9.87 -9.17
C HIS A 178 -7.29 9.33 -10.24
N SER A 179 -8.03 10.24 -10.88
CA SER A 179 -8.74 9.92 -12.12
C SER A 179 -7.74 9.93 -13.28
N ILE A 180 -7.57 8.78 -13.89
CA ILE A 180 -6.71 8.56 -15.06
C ILE A 180 -7.51 7.83 -16.13
N PRO A 181 -7.14 7.90 -17.42
CA PRO A 181 -7.88 7.24 -18.49
C PRO A 181 -8.10 5.73 -18.23
N GLU A 182 -7.11 5.07 -17.63
CA GLU A 182 -7.15 3.63 -17.39
C GLU A 182 -8.15 3.19 -16.31
N ASN A 183 -8.59 4.10 -15.43
CA ASN A 183 -9.58 3.79 -14.38
C ASN A 183 -10.93 4.50 -14.56
N GLU A 184 -11.18 5.12 -15.71
CA GLU A 184 -12.44 5.78 -16.02
C GLU A 184 -13.59 4.76 -16.03
N GLY A 185 -14.67 5.07 -15.31
CA GLY A 185 -15.84 4.18 -15.21
C GLY A 185 -15.65 2.92 -14.38
N ILE A 186 -14.49 2.71 -13.76
CA ILE A 186 -14.21 1.56 -12.91
C ILE A 186 -14.61 1.85 -11.46
N GLU A 187 -15.44 0.97 -10.88
CA GLU A 187 -15.68 0.94 -9.45
C GLU A 187 -14.55 0.11 -8.78
N THR A 188 -13.75 0.77 -7.96
CA THR A 188 -12.61 0.13 -7.29
C THR A 188 -12.97 -0.46 -5.94
N PHE A 189 -12.18 -1.42 -5.46
CA PHE A 189 -12.32 -2.03 -4.14
C PHE A 189 -12.04 -1.02 -3.01
N ALA A 190 -10.99 -0.22 -3.17
CA ALA A 190 -10.57 0.82 -2.22
C ALA A 190 -10.37 2.16 -2.92
N PHE A 191 -10.12 3.19 -2.13
CA PHE A 191 -9.70 4.50 -2.61
C PHE A 191 -8.71 5.12 -1.62
N HIS A 192 -7.99 6.14 -2.09
CA HIS A 192 -7.26 7.09 -1.28
C HIS A 192 -7.66 8.49 -1.72
N SER A 193 -8.22 9.25 -0.81
CA SER A 193 -8.66 10.62 -1.10
C SER A 193 -7.45 11.57 -1.06
N LEU A 194 -7.47 12.50 -1.97
CA LEU A 194 -6.59 13.67 -1.98
C LEU A 194 -7.16 14.78 -1.11
#